data_401166da680b12ad62436ccc04015d3f
#
_entry.id   401166da680b12ad62436ccc04015d3f
#
_cell.length_a   1.000
_cell.length_b   1.000
_cell.length_c   1.000
_cell.angle_alpha   90.00
_cell.angle_beta   90.00
_cell.angle_gamma   90.00
#
_symmetry.space_group_name_H-M   'P 1'
#
loop_
_entity.id
_entity.type
_entity.pdbx_description
1 polymer ?
#
loop_
_entity_poly.entity_id
_entity_poly.type
_entity_poly.pdbx_seq_one_letter_code
_entity_poly.pdbx_strand_id
1 'polypeptide(L)'
;MQRLKCVTTSAILMTLSFAASSQTPALAPASETPSSTSAAAAAPAAAPAAPSALPTPSITGPLTGLPPAMLDAGPFGKIAVNGLFDGVGMWTGNYTTGDSAANAALGNGQIFIQKTDGWFQLYLQAGAYNIPALGTPFLATDKTMTDLYGPVPVGFVKLQAGKNTSILVGALPTLIGAEYTFTFENMNIDRGLLWNQENAVNRGVQVNQTMGKFTASLSWNDGFYSNRYPWLIGSLTYASGPHALAFVAGGNAGQTAYQTYASPVQNNSSIYNIIYTYNKGNWIVQPYWQYTSVPTDVKIGVTKGASTDGAALLVSRALGKGFSLPFRFEYIGSSGSVADRAVNLMYGPGSAATSFTLTPTYQHAGFFVRGDLAYVHASSVTPGYGFGRSGMSQSEPRAMAEFGFLLGNNVVEEAKKN
;
A
#
# COMPACT_ATOMS: atom_id res chain seq x y z
N MET A 1 34.19 31.44 21.79
CA MET A 1 33.87 32.01 20.47
C MET A 1 34.25 31.00 19.40
N GLN A 2 33.31 30.19 18.94
CA GLN A 2 33.48 29.35 17.75
C GLN A 2 32.26 29.57 16.87
N ARG A 3 32.52 29.91 15.62
CA ARG A 3 31.52 30.36 14.65
C ARG A 3 30.69 29.19 14.18
N LEU A 4 29.38 29.28 14.33
CA LEU A 4 28.38 28.44 13.72
C LEU A 4 28.41 28.66 12.20
N LYS A 5 28.84 27.66 11.44
CA LYS A 5 28.65 27.67 9.98
C LYS A 5 27.24 27.22 9.69
N CYS A 6 26.39 28.18 9.34
CA CYS A 6 25.09 27.96 8.79
C CYS A 6 25.26 27.37 7.38
N VAL A 7 24.88 26.11 7.17
CA VAL A 7 24.72 25.54 5.85
C VAL A 7 23.33 25.95 5.38
N THR A 8 23.28 26.98 4.55
CA THR A 8 22.07 27.37 3.84
C THR A 8 21.79 26.35 2.74
N THR A 9 20.91 25.41 3.02
CA THR A 9 20.30 24.58 1.98
C THR A 9 19.35 25.49 1.21
N SER A 10 19.76 25.92 0.03
CA SER A 10 18.91 26.66 -0.90
C SER A 10 17.77 25.75 -1.35
N ALA A 11 16.61 25.91 -0.75
CA ALA A 11 15.37 25.38 -1.29
C ALA A 11 15.08 26.12 -2.59
N ILE A 12 15.31 25.50 -3.72
CA ILE A 12 14.84 25.98 -5.01
C ILE A 12 13.32 25.83 -4.98
N LEU A 13 12.65 26.95 -4.71
CA LEU A 13 11.22 27.07 -4.81
C LEU A 13 10.87 27.17 -6.31
N MET A 14 10.81 26.04 -7.00
CA MET A 14 10.16 25.98 -8.30
C MET A 14 8.66 26.05 -8.06
N THR A 15 8.08 27.20 -8.31
CA THR A 15 6.63 27.38 -8.46
C THR A 15 6.18 26.69 -9.75
N LEU A 16 5.98 25.41 -9.69
CA LEU A 16 5.31 24.62 -10.72
C LEU A 16 3.92 24.33 -10.20
N SER A 17 2.92 24.95 -10.80
CA SER A 17 1.51 24.62 -10.56
C SER A 17 1.19 23.29 -11.18
N PHE A 18 1.07 22.23 -10.39
CA PHE A 18 0.85 20.86 -10.86
C PHE A 18 -0.17 20.08 -10.04
N ALA A 19 -0.66 19.10 -10.63
CA ALA A 19 -1.86 18.35 -10.37
C ALA A 19 -1.65 16.88 -9.98
N ALA A 20 -2.37 16.33 -9.02
CA ALA A 20 -2.12 15.14 -8.23
C ALA A 20 -3.06 13.95 -8.34
N SER A 21 -2.64 12.73 -8.34
CA SER A 21 -3.38 11.56 -7.85
C SER A 21 -2.57 10.73 -6.85
N SER A 22 -3.24 10.33 -5.80
CA SER A 22 -2.92 9.15 -5.00
C SER A 22 -2.54 7.96 -5.89
N GLN A 23 -1.93 6.95 -5.33
CA GLN A 23 -1.60 5.66 -5.98
C GLN A 23 -2.58 5.34 -7.12
N THR A 24 -2.08 5.17 -8.32
CA THR A 24 -2.87 5.09 -9.55
C THR A 24 -3.91 3.98 -9.46
N PRO A 25 -5.22 4.26 -9.54
CA PRO A 25 -6.18 3.17 -9.72
C PRO A 25 -5.90 2.52 -11.06
N ALA A 26 -5.78 1.19 -11.08
CA ALA A 26 -5.76 0.44 -12.30
C ALA A 26 -7.07 0.72 -13.05
N LEU A 27 -6.98 1.24 -14.27
CA LEU A 27 -8.13 1.44 -15.13
C LEU A 27 -8.77 0.08 -15.38
N ALA A 28 -10.05 -0.05 -15.07
CA ALA A 28 -10.83 -1.20 -15.46
C ALA A 28 -10.75 -1.36 -17.00
N PRO A 29 -10.64 -2.60 -17.52
CA PRO A 29 -10.59 -2.82 -18.94
C PRO A 29 -11.87 -2.29 -19.60
N ALA A 30 -11.74 -1.40 -20.57
CA ALA A 30 -12.84 -1.03 -21.44
C ALA A 30 -13.29 -2.27 -22.23
N SER A 31 -14.50 -2.73 -22.01
CA SER A 31 -15.10 -3.81 -22.81
C SER A 31 -15.34 -3.29 -24.23
N GLU A 32 -14.56 -3.75 -25.18
CA GLU A 32 -14.89 -3.59 -26.59
C GLU A 32 -16.08 -4.50 -26.93
N THR A 33 -17.21 -3.87 -27.23
CA THR A 33 -18.39 -4.54 -27.80
C THR A 33 -18.23 -4.60 -29.32
N PRO A 34 -18.45 -5.76 -30.00
CA PRO A 34 -18.41 -5.81 -31.43
C PRO A 34 -19.59 -5.04 -32.03
N SER A 35 -19.29 -4.19 -33.00
CA SER A 35 -20.24 -3.40 -33.80
C SER A 35 -21.14 -4.32 -34.60
N SER A 36 -22.45 -4.34 -34.32
CA SER A 36 -23.48 -4.77 -35.21
C SER A 36 -24.43 -3.62 -35.50
N THR A 37 -24.42 -3.13 -36.74
CA THR A 37 -25.37 -2.17 -37.29
C THR A 37 -26.79 -2.73 -37.29
N SER A 38 -27.69 -2.10 -36.54
CA SER A 38 -29.13 -2.22 -36.72
C SER A 38 -29.83 -0.91 -36.30
N ALA A 39 -30.89 -0.57 -37.01
CA ALA A 39 -31.57 0.70 -37.14
C ALA A 39 -32.07 1.33 -35.82
N ALA A 40 -32.08 2.67 -35.83
CA ALA A 40 -32.44 3.56 -34.77
C ALA A 40 -33.89 3.40 -34.29
N ALA A 41 -34.02 3.08 -32.97
CA ALA A 41 -35.13 3.49 -32.14
C ALA A 41 -34.56 4.43 -31.06
N ALA A 42 -35.23 5.57 -30.81
CA ALA A 42 -34.80 6.55 -29.84
C ALA A 42 -34.62 5.90 -28.47
N ALA A 43 -33.35 5.86 -28.00
CA ALA A 43 -33.01 5.32 -26.68
C ALA A 43 -33.58 6.22 -25.60
N PRO A 44 -34.14 5.67 -24.51
CA PRO A 44 -34.47 6.45 -23.31
C PRO A 44 -33.20 7.09 -22.74
N ALA A 45 -33.32 8.31 -22.25
CA ALA A 45 -32.21 9.05 -21.65
C ALA A 45 -31.47 8.15 -20.65
N ALA A 46 -30.15 8.02 -20.85
CA ALA A 46 -29.30 7.23 -19.99
C ALA A 46 -29.46 7.70 -18.54
N ALA A 47 -29.74 6.76 -17.64
CA ALA A 47 -29.75 7.05 -16.20
C ALA A 47 -28.40 7.70 -15.81
N PRO A 48 -28.41 8.68 -14.86
CA PRO A 48 -27.17 9.32 -14.41
C PRO A 48 -26.19 8.24 -13.99
N ALA A 49 -24.96 8.31 -14.49
CA ALA A 49 -23.89 7.38 -14.12
C ALA A 49 -23.77 7.36 -12.59
N ALA A 50 -23.71 6.17 -11.99
CA ALA A 50 -23.50 6.04 -10.56
C ALA A 50 -22.21 6.78 -10.18
N PRO A 51 -22.19 7.48 -9.02
CA PRO A 51 -20.97 8.16 -8.57
C PRO A 51 -19.82 7.16 -8.51
N SER A 52 -18.66 7.53 -9.05
CA SER A 52 -17.46 6.68 -8.97
C SER A 52 -17.02 6.56 -7.51
N ALA A 53 -16.69 5.33 -7.09
CA ALA A 53 -16.13 5.10 -5.76
C ALA A 53 -14.84 5.92 -5.55
N LEU A 54 -14.54 6.24 -4.30
CA LEU A 54 -13.21 6.74 -3.94
C LEU A 54 -12.16 5.67 -4.27
N PRO A 55 -10.91 6.05 -4.59
CA PRO A 55 -9.88 5.09 -4.98
C PRO A 55 -9.38 4.19 -3.82
N THR A 56 -10.12 4.14 -2.74
CA THR A 56 -9.86 3.33 -1.54
C THR A 56 -11.15 2.61 -1.14
N PRO A 57 -11.13 1.28 -0.85
CA PRO A 57 -9.95 0.41 -0.94
C PRO A 57 -9.53 0.16 -2.39
N SER A 58 -8.23 0.01 -2.60
CA SER A 58 -7.66 -0.26 -3.91
C SER A 58 -7.73 -1.74 -4.28
N ILE A 59 -8.92 -2.27 -4.51
CA ILE A 59 -9.07 -3.65 -5.02
C ILE A 59 -8.72 -3.63 -6.52
N THR A 60 -7.44 -3.59 -6.82
CA THR A 60 -6.90 -3.38 -8.19
C THR A 60 -5.90 -4.45 -8.59
N GLY A 61 -5.61 -5.37 -7.70
CA GLY A 61 -4.72 -6.49 -7.95
C GLY A 61 -5.39 -7.56 -8.82
N PRO A 62 -5.14 -8.83 -8.54
CA PRO A 62 -5.82 -9.94 -9.21
C PRO A 62 -7.29 -10.09 -8.79
N LEU A 63 -7.71 -9.43 -7.70
CA LEU A 63 -9.10 -9.41 -7.27
C LEU A 63 -9.86 -8.26 -7.93
N THR A 64 -11.13 -8.49 -8.20
CA THR A 64 -12.07 -7.50 -8.76
C THR A 64 -13.10 -7.15 -7.70
N GLY A 65 -13.20 -5.87 -7.34
CA GLY A 65 -14.19 -5.36 -6.40
C GLY A 65 -15.62 -5.58 -6.89
N LEU A 66 -16.53 -5.78 -5.94
CA LEU A 66 -17.96 -5.87 -6.24
C LEU A 66 -18.61 -4.48 -6.17
N PRO A 67 -19.69 -4.24 -6.94
CA PRO A 67 -20.50 -3.04 -6.78
C PRO A 67 -20.97 -2.89 -5.33
N PRO A 68 -20.88 -1.69 -4.73
CA PRO A 68 -21.29 -1.46 -3.35
C PRO A 68 -22.82 -1.55 -3.20
N ALA A 69 -23.28 -1.90 -2.03
CA ALA A 69 -24.66 -1.66 -1.62
C ALA A 69 -24.86 -0.15 -1.43
N MET A 70 -25.90 0.41 -2.05
CA MET A 70 -26.20 1.84 -1.96
C MET A 70 -27.34 2.06 -0.97
N LEU A 71 -27.07 2.84 0.08
CA LEU A 71 -28.04 3.23 1.11
C LEU A 71 -28.40 4.71 0.93
N ASP A 72 -29.68 5.02 1.03
CA ASP A 72 -30.16 6.41 1.07
C ASP A 72 -30.03 6.95 2.50
N ALA A 73 -29.20 7.96 2.70
CA ALA A 73 -28.99 8.63 3.98
C ALA A 73 -29.72 9.98 4.06
N GLY A 74 -30.79 10.15 3.30
CA GLY A 74 -31.62 11.35 3.30
C GLY A 74 -30.84 12.61 2.90
N PRO A 75 -30.78 13.63 3.74
CA PRO A 75 -30.07 14.89 3.43
C PRO A 75 -28.57 14.71 3.15
N PHE A 76 -27.97 13.63 3.60
CA PHE A 76 -26.56 13.32 3.37
C PHE A 76 -26.29 12.65 2.02
N GLY A 77 -27.36 12.31 1.26
CA GLY A 77 -27.26 11.67 -0.04
C GLY A 77 -27.07 10.15 0.06
N LYS A 78 -26.43 9.55 -0.95
CA LYS A 78 -26.21 8.11 -1.00
C LYS A 78 -24.89 7.72 -0.35
N ILE A 79 -24.95 6.66 0.44
CA ILE A 79 -23.80 6.03 1.10
C ILE A 79 -23.55 4.67 0.43
N ALA A 80 -22.33 4.45 -0.04
CA ALA A 80 -21.87 3.18 -0.57
C ALA A 80 -21.28 2.31 0.54
N VAL A 81 -21.69 1.05 0.62
CA VAL A 81 -21.19 0.11 1.63
C VAL A 81 -20.72 -1.16 0.94
N ASN A 82 -19.49 -1.56 1.25
CA ASN A 82 -18.92 -2.85 0.89
C ASN A 82 -18.34 -3.52 2.13
N GLY A 83 -17.94 -4.77 1.98
CA GLY A 83 -17.20 -5.48 3.02
C GLY A 83 -16.32 -6.57 2.45
N LEU A 84 -15.52 -7.12 3.31
CA LEU A 84 -14.63 -8.22 3.01
C LEU A 84 -14.45 -9.09 4.25
N PHE A 85 -14.44 -10.38 4.03
CA PHE A 85 -14.10 -11.36 5.06
C PHE A 85 -13.21 -12.45 4.46
N ASP A 86 -12.04 -12.66 5.03
CA ASP A 86 -11.13 -13.73 4.63
C ASP A 86 -10.35 -14.32 5.81
N GLY A 87 -9.85 -15.53 5.61
CA GLY A 87 -8.91 -16.18 6.49
C GLY A 87 -7.60 -16.46 5.80
N VAL A 88 -6.50 -16.44 6.55
CA VAL A 88 -5.16 -16.77 6.08
C VAL A 88 -4.56 -17.91 6.88
N GLY A 89 -3.87 -18.81 6.16
CA GLY A 89 -2.99 -19.80 6.74
C GLY A 89 -1.58 -19.62 6.18
N MET A 90 -0.55 -19.78 7.01
CA MET A 90 0.85 -19.59 6.64
C MET A 90 1.72 -20.70 7.19
N TRP A 91 2.65 -21.17 6.37
CA TRP A 91 3.79 -21.96 6.79
C TRP A 91 5.08 -21.21 6.45
N THR A 92 6.01 -21.16 7.42
CA THR A 92 7.31 -20.49 7.26
C THR A 92 8.42 -21.44 7.67
N GLY A 93 9.35 -21.70 6.76
CA GLY A 93 10.61 -22.37 7.10
C GLY A 93 11.61 -21.36 7.65
N ASN A 94 12.50 -21.83 8.53
CA ASN A 94 13.46 -20.95 9.23
C ASN A 94 12.80 -19.77 9.96
N TYR A 95 11.66 -20.04 10.60
CA TYR A 95 10.96 -19.02 11.41
C TYR A 95 11.79 -18.56 12.60
N THR A 96 11.59 -17.30 13.01
CA THR A 96 12.35 -16.64 14.08
C THR A 96 11.94 -17.14 15.48
N THR A 97 12.78 -16.86 16.48
CA THR A 97 12.43 -17.17 17.88
C THR A 97 11.17 -16.42 18.31
N GLY A 98 10.24 -17.15 18.92
CA GLY A 98 8.94 -16.59 19.37
C GLY A 98 7.82 -16.67 18.32
N ASP A 99 8.13 -17.07 17.08
CA ASP A 99 7.16 -17.41 16.05
C ASP A 99 6.94 -18.93 15.96
N SER A 100 6.08 -19.37 15.05
CA SER A 100 5.73 -20.77 14.78
C SER A 100 5.92 -21.08 13.30
N ALA A 101 6.23 -22.36 13.02
CA ALA A 101 6.33 -22.82 11.63
C ALA A 101 4.99 -22.72 10.87
N ALA A 102 3.88 -22.85 11.58
CA ALA A 102 2.54 -22.75 11.00
C ALA A 102 1.68 -21.80 11.83
N ASN A 103 1.01 -20.89 11.16
CA ASN A 103 0.11 -19.91 11.73
C ASN A 103 -1.19 -19.88 10.93
N ALA A 104 -2.30 -19.54 11.58
CA ALA A 104 -3.57 -19.26 10.93
C ALA A 104 -4.30 -18.15 11.69
N ALA A 105 -4.94 -17.26 10.96
CA ALA A 105 -5.69 -16.15 11.53
C ALA A 105 -6.83 -15.72 10.61
N LEU A 106 -7.71 -14.86 11.13
CA LEU A 106 -8.55 -14.01 10.29
C LEU A 106 -7.59 -13.10 9.49
N GLY A 107 -7.68 -13.12 8.17
CA GLY A 107 -6.93 -12.21 7.31
C GLY A 107 -7.52 -10.82 7.38
N ASN A 108 -8.79 -10.72 7.00
CA ASN A 108 -9.56 -9.48 7.06
C ASN A 108 -11.02 -9.78 7.46
N GLY A 109 -11.59 -8.89 8.26
CA GLY A 109 -13.02 -8.80 8.53
C GLY A 109 -13.37 -7.32 8.57
N GLN A 110 -13.53 -6.69 7.39
CA GLN A 110 -13.61 -5.23 7.26
C GLN A 110 -14.87 -4.76 6.55
N ILE A 111 -15.35 -3.59 6.94
CA ILE A 111 -16.42 -2.86 6.28
C ILE A 111 -15.89 -1.53 5.73
N PHE A 112 -16.37 -1.15 4.56
CA PHE A 112 -16.02 0.09 3.86
C PHE A 112 -17.29 0.92 3.68
N ILE A 113 -17.28 2.14 4.19
CA ILE A 113 -18.41 3.08 4.12
C ILE A 113 -17.92 4.33 3.39
N GLN A 114 -18.59 4.69 2.31
CA GLN A 114 -18.17 5.80 1.45
C GLN A 114 -19.31 6.71 1.09
N LYS A 115 -19.07 8.02 1.15
CA LYS A 115 -19.85 9.03 0.45
C LYS A 115 -18.96 9.62 -0.65
N THR A 116 -19.37 9.46 -1.91
CA THR A 116 -18.52 9.74 -3.07
C THR A 116 -18.96 10.93 -3.91
N ASP A 117 -20.10 11.52 -3.57
CA ASP A 117 -20.73 12.65 -4.28
C ASP A 117 -20.62 13.98 -3.52
N GLY A 118 -20.74 15.08 -4.24
CA GLY A 118 -20.72 16.44 -3.71
C GLY A 118 -19.32 16.94 -3.30
N TRP A 119 -19.31 18.13 -2.71
CA TRP A 119 -18.06 18.78 -2.27
C TRP A 119 -17.50 18.18 -0.97
N PHE A 120 -18.36 17.53 -0.18
CA PHE A 120 -18.02 16.82 1.04
C PHE A 120 -18.18 15.32 0.79
N GLN A 121 -17.07 14.61 0.84
CA GLN A 121 -16.98 13.17 0.67
C GLN A 121 -16.33 12.57 1.91
N LEU A 122 -16.58 11.29 2.17
CA LEU A 122 -15.93 10.57 3.27
C LEU A 122 -15.60 9.14 2.87
N TYR A 123 -14.61 8.60 3.52
CA TYR A 123 -14.24 7.20 3.50
C TYR A 123 -14.00 6.71 4.92
N LEU A 124 -14.53 5.56 5.26
CA LEU A 124 -14.30 4.86 6.52
C LEU A 124 -14.05 3.37 6.23
N GLN A 125 -12.96 2.86 6.72
CA GLN A 125 -12.60 1.44 6.72
C GLN A 125 -12.43 1.00 8.17
N ALA A 126 -13.22 0.02 8.59
CA ALA A 126 -13.23 -0.45 9.96
C ALA A 126 -13.30 -1.97 10.03
N GLY A 127 -12.66 -2.56 11.01
CA GLY A 127 -12.68 -3.99 11.26
C GLY A 127 -11.33 -4.58 11.63
N ALA A 128 -11.25 -5.90 11.59
CA ALA A 128 -10.05 -6.68 11.88
C ALA A 128 -9.25 -6.93 10.60
N TYR A 129 -7.92 -6.98 10.73
CA TYR A 129 -7.01 -7.20 9.59
C TYR A 129 -5.67 -7.79 10.04
N ASN A 130 -5.04 -8.51 9.12
CA ASN A 130 -3.67 -9.00 9.21
C ASN A 130 -2.81 -8.37 8.12
N ILE A 131 -1.53 -8.12 8.42
CA ILE A 131 -0.58 -7.50 7.48
C ILE A 131 0.69 -8.35 7.42
N PRO A 132 0.66 -9.51 6.74
CA PRO A 132 1.85 -10.34 6.60
C PRO A 132 2.84 -9.67 5.65
N ALA A 133 4.13 -9.74 5.97
CA ALA A 133 5.21 -9.24 5.14
C ALA A 133 6.40 -10.19 5.13
N LEU A 134 7.06 -10.32 3.99
CA LEU A 134 8.22 -11.19 3.83
C LEU A 134 9.37 -10.77 4.74
N GLY A 135 10.06 -11.76 5.28
CA GLY A 135 11.21 -11.53 6.16
C GLY A 135 10.86 -11.03 7.55
N THR A 136 9.57 -10.98 7.91
CA THR A 136 9.11 -10.58 9.25
C THR A 136 8.34 -11.72 9.92
N PRO A 137 8.32 -11.79 11.27
CA PRO A 137 7.48 -12.72 12.00
C PRO A 137 5.99 -12.52 11.71
N PHE A 138 5.21 -13.60 11.82
CA PHE A 138 3.76 -13.50 11.72
C PHE A 138 3.17 -12.78 12.94
N LEU A 139 2.40 -11.74 12.69
CA LEU A 139 1.69 -11.01 13.72
C LEU A 139 0.20 -11.37 13.63
N ALA A 140 -0.34 -12.01 14.66
CA ALA A 140 -1.76 -12.39 14.70
C ALA A 140 -2.67 -11.16 14.60
N THR A 141 -3.88 -11.35 14.11
CA THR A 141 -4.81 -10.25 13.75
C THR A 141 -5.14 -9.33 14.92
N ASP A 142 -5.35 -9.86 16.11
CA ASP A 142 -5.57 -9.07 17.32
C ASP A 142 -4.37 -8.19 17.66
N LYS A 143 -3.16 -8.72 17.51
CA LYS A 143 -1.91 -7.98 17.70
C LYS A 143 -1.68 -6.96 16.61
N THR A 144 -1.93 -7.32 15.36
CA THR A 144 -1.86 -6.38 14.23
C THR A 144 -2.76 -5.16 14.47
N MET A 145 -3.99 -5.39 14.91
CA MET A 145 -4.92 -4.29 15.22
C MET A 145 -4.46 -3.44 16.40
N THR A 146 -4.03 -4.07 17.51
CA THR A 146 -3.67 -3.32 18.72
C THR A 146 -2.36 -2.58 18.59
N ASP A 147 -1.41 -3.16 17.88
CA ASP A 147 -0.04 -2.64 17.82
C ASP A 147 0.19 -1.68 16.65
N LEU A 148 -0.68 -1.71 15.59
CA LEU A 148 -0.53 -0.85 14.41
C LEU A 148 -1.57 0.29 14.38
N TYR A 149 -2.71 0.10 13.72
CA TYR A 149 -3.61 1.20 13.33
C TYR A 149 -4.97 1.18 14.05
N GLY A 150 -5.20 0.22 14.95
CA GLY A 150 -6.47 0.05 15.64
C GLY A 150 -7.60 -0.47 14.75
N PRO A 151 -8.85 -0.49 15.26
CA PRO A 151 -9.98 -1.05 14.54
C PRO A 151 -10.50 -0.17 13.37
N VAL A 152 -10.00 1.05 13.22
CA VAL A 152 -10.31 1.98 12.13
C VAL A 152 -8.99 2.40 11.48
N PRO A 153 -8.37 1.52 10.66
CA PRO A 153 -7.06 1.78 10.12
C PRO A 153 -7.04 2.95 9.13
N VAL A 154 -8.11 3.12 8.35
CA VAL A 154 -8.23 4.20 7.37
C VAL A 154 -9.57 4.91 7.57
N GLY A 155 -9.54 6.24 7.65
CA GLY A 155 -10.75 7.03 7.77
C GLY A 155 -10.45 8.51 7.55
N PHE A 156 -11.08 9.09 6.53
CA PHE A 156 -10.83 10.48 6.18
C PHE A 156 -12.07 11.18 5.58
N VAL A 157 -12.06 12.48 5.72
CA VAL A 157 -12.94 13.39 4.98
C VAL A 157 -12.17 13.88 3.75
N LYS A 158 -12.87 13.95 2.62
CA LYS A 158 -12.34 14.55 1.38
C LYS A 158 -13.22 15.74 1.01
N LEU A 159 -12.61 16.92 0.96
CA LEU A 159 -13.23 18.16 0.53
C LEU A 159 -12.84 18.43 -0.93
N GLN A 160 -13.82 18.51 -1.81
CA GLN A 160 -13.61 18.85 -3.21
C GLN A 160 -13.61 20.37 -3.34
N ALA A 161 -12.43 21.01 -3.35
CA ALA A 161 -12.25 22.46 -3.37
C ALA A 161 -12.38 23.06 -4.79
N GLY A 162 -12.65 22.23 -5.78
CA GLY A 162 -12.82 22.62 -7.19
C GLY A 162 -12.86 21.38 -8.07
N LYS A 163 -12.91 21.53 -9.39
CA LYS A 163 -12.98 20.38 -10.31
C LYS A 163 -11.74 19.47 -10.21
N ASN A 164 -10.61 20.05 -9.89
CA ASN A 164 -9.30 19.39 -9.96
C ASN A 164 -8.55 19.37 -8.64
N THR A 165 -9.09 19.98 -7.58
CA THR A 165 -8.43 20.12 -6.28
C THR A 165 -9.23 19.42 -5.21
N SER A 166 -8.56 18.58 -4.42
CA SER A 166 -9.17 17.99 -3.24
C SER A 166 -8.24 18.08 -2.02
N ILE A 167 -8.83 18.14 -0.84
CA ILE A 167 -8.15 18.14 0.45
C ILE A 167 -8.68 16.96 1.24
N LEU A 168 -7.79 16.09 1.70
CA LEU A 168 -8.11 14.94 2.55
C LEU A 168 -7.60 15.21 3.96
N VAL A 169 -8.38 14.84 4.97
CA VAL A 169 -8.03 15.01 6.38
C VAL A 169 -8.43 13.75 7.16
N GLY A 170 -7.49 13.13 7.85
CA GLY A 170 -7.75 11.93 8.65
C GLY A 170 -6.60 10.93 8.64
N ALA A 171 -6.94 9.65 8.82
CA ALA A 171 -6.03 8.53 8.62
C ALA A 171 -6.05 8.14 7.13
N LEU A 172 -4.96 8.39 6.44
CA LEU A 172 -4.81 8.31 4.99
C LEU A 172 -3.90 7.16 4.60
N PRO A 173 -4.19 6.44 3.50
CA PRO A 173 -3.18 5.58 2.88
C PRO A 173 -1.94 6.39 2.51
N THR A 174 -0.78 5.76 2.54
CA THR A 174 0.47 6.40 2.15
C THR A 174 0.50 6.73 0.65
N LEU A 175 1.36 7.68 0.27
CA LEU A 175 1.75 7.92 -1.12
C LEU A 175 2.99 7.11 -1.52
N ILE A 176 3.66 6.48 -0.55
CA ILE A 176 4.93 5.78 -0.70
C ILE A 176 4.70 4.34 -1.14
N GLY A 177 5.57 3.84 -2.01
CA GLY A 177 5.60 2.44 -2.43
C GLY A 177 4.59 2.07 -3.51
N ALA A 178 4.72 0.83 -3.97
CA ALA A 178 3.87 0.24 -5.00
C ALA A 178 2.88 -0.78 -4.42
N GLU A 179 3.08 -1.22 -3.17
CA GLU A 179 2.20 -2.16 -2.47
C GLU A 179 1.31 -1.42 -1.45
N TYR A 180 0.10 -1.95 -1.27
CA TYR A 180 -0.90 -1.40 -0.35
C TYR A 180 -0.85 -2.08 1.01
N THR A 181 -1.56 -1.50 1.98
CA THR A 181 -1.52 -1.98 3.37
C THR A 181 -2.16 -3.35 3.54
N PHE A 182 -3.30 -3.62 2.90
CA PHE A 182 -4.10 -4.83 3.16
C PHE A 182 -3.90 -5.89 2.08
N THR A 183 -4.05 -7.18 2.44
CA THR A 183 -3.79 -8.32 1.55
C THR A 183 -4.59 -8.22 0.26
N PHE A 184 -5.88 -7.94 0.36
CA PHE A 184 -6.82 -7.89 -0.75
C PHE A 184 -6.58 -6.75 -1.75
N GLU A 185 -5.80 -5.76 -1.38
CA GLU A 185 -5.42 -4.64 -2.24
C GLU A 185 -4.20 -4.98 -3.13
N ASN A 186 -3.47 -6.04 -2.81
CA ASN A 186 -2.18 -6.37 -3.42
C ASN A 186 -2.24 -7.51 -4.42
N MET A 187 -1.25 -7.54 -5.30
CA MET A 187 -1.04 -8.65 -6.23
C MET A 187 -0.70 -9.94 -5.48
N ASN A 188 0.10 -9.85 -4.42
CA ASN A 188 0.54 -10.95 -3.58
C ASN A 188 -0.11 -10.85 -2.18
N ILE A 189 -0.24 -11.95 -1.45
CA ILE A 189 -0.77 -11.95 -0.07
C ILE A 189 0.24 -11.30 0.87
N ASP A 190 1.49 -11.78 0.85
CA ASP A 190 2.60 -11.17 1.57
C ASP A 190 3.03 -9.84 0.92
N ARG A 191 3.26 -8.78 1.73
CA ARG A 191 4.00 -7.60 1.27
C ARG A 191 5.46 -7.96 1.05
N GLY A 192 6.11 -7.20 0.16
CA GLY A 192 7.49 -7.41 -0.22
C GLY A 192 8.53 -6.90 0.78
N LEU A 193 9.80 -7.12 0.43
CA LEU A 193 10.93 -6.66 1.22
C LEU A 193 11.05 -5.13 1.23
N LEU A 194 10.74 -4.47 0.09
CA LEU A 194 10.81 -3.03 -0.01
C LEU A 194 9.76 -2.36 0.88
N TRP A 195 8.56 -2.95 0.95
CA TRP A 195 7.47 -2.46 1.79
C TRP A 195 7.86 -2.36 3.28
N ASN A 196 8.76 -3.20 3.76
CA ASN A 196 9.26 -3.14 5.15
C ASN A 196 10.00 -1.83 5.50
N GLN A 197 10.33 -1.01 4.51
CA GLN A 197 10.94 0.32 4.69
C GLN A 197 9.90 1.45 4.58
N GLU A 198 8.65 1.15 4.25
CA GLU A 198 7.60 2.11 3.95
C GLU A 198 6.72 2.38 5.17
N ASN A 199 6.12 3.56 5.21
CA ASN A 199 4.96 3.79 6.06
C ASN A 199 3.68 3.43 5.27
N ALA A 200 2.70 2.82 5.92
CA ALA A 200 1.53 2.29 5.23
C ALA A 200 0.29 3.19 5.39
N VAL A 201 0.05 3.69 6.61
CA VAL A 201 -1.05 4.60 6.94
C VAL A 201 -0.50 5.77 7.75
N ASN A 202 -0.98 6.96 7.47
CA ASN A 202 -0.57 8.20 8.12
C ASN A 202 -1.77 9.02 8.53
N ARG A 203 -1.73 9.66 9.70
CA ARG A 203 -2.72 10.67 10.08
C ARG A 203 -2.22 12.04 9.65
N GLY A 204 -3.08 12.80 8.99
CA GLY A 204 -2.65 14.11 8.51
C GLY A 204 -3.61 14.78 7.54
N VAL A 205 -3.05 15.69 6.77
CA VAL A 205 -3.72 16.43 5.71
C VAL A 205 -2.98 16.21 4.40
N GLN A 206 -3.73 15.95 3.35
CA GLN A 206 -3.19 15.80 1.99
C GLN A 206 -3.94 16.69 1.02
N VAL A 207 -3.22 17.43 0.22
CA VAL A 207 -3.77 18.21 -0.89
C VAL A 207 -3.44 17.50 -2.20
N ASN A 208 -4.44 17.33 -3.04
CA ASN A 208 -4.28 16.78 -4.37
C ASN A 208 -4.75 17.79 -5.40
N GLN A 209 -4.01 17.91 -6.51
CA GLN A 209 -4.34 18.82 -7.61
C GLN A 209 -4.13 18.12 -8.96
N THR A 210 -5.13 18.00 -9.85
CA THR A 210 -5.06 17.33 -11.17
C THR A 210 -5.00 18.36 -12.32
N MET A 211 -4.09 18.21 -13.29
CA MET A 211 -4.00 19.01 -14.51
C MET A 211 -3.72 18.11 -15.72
N GLY A 212 -4.77 17.81 -16.48
CA GLY A 212 -4.68 16.93 -17.62
C GLY A 212 -4.16 15.54 -17.21
N LYS A 213 -3.02 15.15 -17.75
CA LYS A 213 -2.38 13.85 -17.50
C LYS A 213 -1.50 13.81 -16.25
N PHE A 214 -1.29 14.92 -15.63
CA PHE A 214 -0.46 15.03 -14.43
C PHE A 214 -1.31 15.11 -13.18
N THR A 215 -0.73 14.59 -12.15
CA THR A 215 -1.32 14.58 -10.82
C THR A 215 -0.21 14.74 -9.76
N ALA A 216 -0.21 15.79 -8.82
CA ALA A 216 0.73 16.00 -7.68
C ALA A 216 0.03 15.90 -6.33
N SER A 217 0.48 15.21 -5.35
CA SER A 217 0.00 15.23 -3.97
C SER A 217 1.06 15.83 -3.05
N LEU A 218 0.60 16.52 -2.03
CA LEU A 218 1.43 16.92 -0.90
C LEU A 218 0.70 16.55 0.38
N SER A 219 1.33 15.72 1.21
CA SER A 219 0.83 15.29 2.50
C SER A 219 1.71 15.78 3.63
N TRP A 220 1.11 16.38 4.64
CA TRP A 220 1.70 16.67 5.93
C TRP A 220 1.08 15.73 6.96
N ASN A 221 1.90 14.88 7.58
CA ASN A 221 1.40 13.77 8.35
C ASN A 221 2.34 13.31 9.48
N ASP A 222 1.94 12.28 10.19
CA ASP A 222 2.66 11.73 11.33
C ASP A 222 3.64 10.58 10.96
N GLY A 223 3.88 10.35 9.69
CA GLY A 223 4.79 9.31 9.23
C GLY A 223 4.31 7.91 9.60
N PHE A 224 5.09 7.18 10.37
CA PHE A 224 4.81 5.80 10.78
C PHE A 224 3.75 5.70 11.90
N TYR A 225 2.62 6.40 11.75
CA TYR A 225 1.52 6.44 12.72
C TYR A 225 1.97 6.90 14.13
N SER A 226 2.98 7.78 14.16
CA SER A 226 3.70 8.15 15.38
C SER A 226 2.97 9.13 16.28
N ASN A 227 1.86 9.72 15.82
CA ASN A 227 1.19 10.87 16.44
C ASN A 227 2.11 12.09 16.64
N ARG A 228 3.17 12.19 15.83
CA ARG A 228 4.07 13.33 15.70
C ARG A 228 4.05 13.74 14.23
N TYR A 229 3.87 15.00 13.95
CA TYR A 229 3.56 15.51 12.60
C TYR A 229 4.75 16.22 11.92
N PRO A 230 5.96 15.64 11.88
CA PRO A 230 7.09 16.22 11.16
C PRO A 230 7.28 15.69 9.75
N TRP A 231 6.43 14.77 9.27
CA TRP A 231 6.59 14.16 7.95
C TRP A 231 5.93 15.00 6.86
N LEU A 232 6.67 15.14 5.75
CA LEU A 232 6.18 15.67 4.49
C LEU A 232 6.39 14.61 3.41
N ILE A 233 5.36 14.33 2.62
CA ILE A 233 5.41 13.38 1.50
C ILE A 233 4.80 14.07 0.27
N GLY A 234 5.54 14.09 -0.83
CA GLY A 234 5.07 14.57 -2.12
C GLY A 234 5.08 13.47 -3.17
N SER A 235 4.14 13.51 -4.09
CA SER A 235 4.15 12.66 -5.29
C SER A 235 3.83 13.47 -6.54
N LEU A 236 4.36 13.03 -7.68
CA LEU A 236 4.01 13.52 -9.01
C LEU A 236 3.79 12.32 -9.92
N THR A 237 2.58 12.18 -10.44
CA THR A 237 2.21 11.09 -11.32
C THR A 237 1.85 11.63 -12.71
N TYR A 238 2.39 11.02 -13.76
CA TYR A 238 1.94 11.17 -15.14
C TYR A 238 1.19 9.92 -15.55
N ALA A 239 -0.04 10.05 -16.07
CA ALA A 239 -0.84 8.93 -16.55
C ALA A 239 -1.36 9.19 -17.97
N SER A 240 -1.17 8.22 -18.87
CA SER A 240 -1.61 8.32 -20.26
C SER A 240 -1.89 6.92 -20.86
N GLY A 241 -3.15 6.66 -21.15
CA GLY A 241 -3.58 5.34 -21.62
C GLY A 241 -3.20 4.25 -20.60
N PRO A 242 -2.54 3.17 -21.05
CA PRO A 242 -2.18 2.06 -20.16
C PRO A 242 -0.96 2.35 -19.28
N HIS A 243 -0.36 3.51 -19.36
CA HIS A 243 0.91 3.85 -18.72
C HIS A 243 0.71 4.87 -17.60
N ALA A 244 1.35 4.63 -16.45
CA ALA A 244 1.51 5.62 -15.40
C ALA A 244 2.97 5.62 -14.91
N LEU A 245 3.49 6.80 -14.58
CA LEU A 245 4.81 6.97 -13.98
C LEU A 245 4.67 7.91 -12.79
N ALA A 246 5.05 7.46 -11.61
CA ALA A 246 5.00 8.23 -10.38
C ALA A 246 6.41 8.42 -9.80
N PHE A 247 6.67 9.63 -9.32
CA PHE A 247 7.81 9.97 -8.49
C PHE A 247 7.27 10.31 -7.11
N VAL A 248 7.83 9.69 -6.07
CA VAL A 248 7.44 9.96 -4.69
C VAL A 248 8.68 10.31 -3.89
N ALA A 249 8.58 11.31 -3.03
CA ALA A 249 9.62 11.68 -2.09
C ALA A 249 8.97 12.03 -0.76
N GLY A 250 9.51 11.52 0.32
CA GLY A 250 9.02 11.83 1.67
C GLY A 250 10.13 11.74 2.71
N GLY A 251 9.88 12.33 3.86
CA GLY A 251 10.81 12.26 4.97
C GLY A 251 10.38 13.06 6.16
N ASN A 252 11.08 12.83 7.27
CA ASN A 252 10.92 13.58 8.50
C ASN A 252 11.65 14.93 8.40
N ALA A 253 10.88 16.02 8.42
CA ALA A 253 11.42 17.39 8.41
C ALA A 253 11.92 17.87 9.79
N GLY A 254 11.74 17.04 10.83
CA GLY A 254 12.17 17.30 12.20
C GLY A 254 12.93 16.13 12.78
N GLN A 255 12.64 15.80 14.03
CA GLN A 255 13.20 14.67 14.76
C GLN A 255 12.11 14.01 15.60
N THR A 256 12.00 12.70 15.52
CA THR A 256 11.03 11.93 16.29
C THR A 256 11.75 10.86 17.13
N ALA A 257 11.89 11.12 18.42
CA ALA A 257 12.41 10.14 19.37
C ALA A 257 11.33 9.16 19.87
N TYR A 258 10.08 9.37 19.51
CA TYR A 258 8.97 8.52 19.90
C TYR A 258 9.05 7.18 19.17
N GLN A 259 9.02 6.10 19.94
CA GLN A 259 8.94 4.75 19.41
C GLN A 259 7.49 4.42 19.09
N THR A 260 7.26 4.06 17.84
CA THR A 260 6.04 3.40 17.36
C THR A 260 6.39 1.97 17.03
N TYR A 261 5.49 1.26 16.39
CA TYR A 261 5.78 -0.05 15.81
C TYR A 261 6.98 0.01 14.83
N ALA A 262 7.04 1.04 14.00
CA ALA A 262 8.27 1.40 13.30
C ALA A 262 9.26 2.01 14.30
N SER A 263 10.49 1.52 14.32
CA SER A 263 11.53 2.02 15.21
C SER A 263 11.78 3.53 15.03
N PRO A 264 12.37 4.23 16.01
CA PRO A 264 12.77 5.63 15.84
C PRO A 264 13.64 5.87 14.61
N VAL A 265 14.37 4.86 14.19
CA VAL A 265 15.18 4.86 12.97
C VAL A 265 14.34 5.15 11.74
N GLN A 266 13.30 4.36 11.49
CA GLN A 266 12.41 4.54 10.34
C GLN A 266 11.58 5.82 10.44
N ASN A 267 11.16 6.21 11.63
CA ASN A 267 10.48 7.48 11.86
C ASN A 267 11.31 8.71 11.46
N ASN A 268 12.63 8.59 11.38
CA ASN A 268 13.56 9.67 11.04
C ASN A 268 14.25 9.48 9.68
N SER A 269 13.70 8.64 8.83
CA SER A 269 14.20 8.40 7.47
C SER A 269 13.68 9.43 6.47
N SER A 270 14.31 9.41 5.30
CA SER A 270 13.74 9.90 4.04
C SER A 270 13.61 8.73 3.07
N ILE A 271 12.61 8.77 2.18
CA ILE A 271 12.31 7.72 1.23
C ILE A 271 11.96 8.32 -0.13
N TYR A 272 12.39 7.65 -1.19
CA TYR A 272 12.19 8.07 -2.58
C TYR A 272 11.78 6.84 -3.40
N ASN A 273 10.76 7.02 -4.27
CA ASN A 273 10.32 5.97 -5.19
C ASN A 273 10.22 6.49 -6.61
N ILE A 274 10.50 5.60 -7.56
CA ILE A 274 10.11 5.74 -8.96
C ILE A 274 9.27 4.50 -9.30
N ILE A 275 8.00 4.71 -9.62
CA ILE A 275 7.04 3.63 -9.84
C ILE A 275 6.48 3.78 -11.25
N TYR A 276 6.69 2.77 -12.10
CA TYR A 276 6.04 2.70 -13.40
C TYR A 276 4.97 1.61 -13.38
N THR A 277 3.82 1.89 -13.96
CA THR A 277 2.71 0.93 -14.11
C THR A 277 2.29 0.85 -15.57
N TYR A 278 2.28 -0.35 -16.11
CA TYR A 278 1.62 -0.71 -17.35
C TYR A 278 0.41 -1.58 -17.05
N ASN A 279 -0.78 -1.17 -17.48
CA ASN A 279 -2.01 -1.90 -17.28
C ASN A 279 -2.82 -1.92 -18.57
N LYS A 280 -2.78 -3.05 -19.31
CA LYS A 280 -3.55 -3.22 -20.55
C LYS A 280 -3.88 -4.69 -20.79
N GLY A 281 -5.14 -4.93 -21.15
CA GLY A 281 -5.63 -6.28 -21.44
C GLY A 281 -5.48 -7.20 -20.22
N ASN A 282 -4.76 -8.29 -20.41
CA ASN A 282 -4.57 -9.31 -19.37
C ASN A 282 -3.31 -9.07 -18.51
N TRP A 283 -2.60 -7.95 -18.69
CA TRP A 283 -1.32 -7.72 -18.05
C TRP A 283 -1.34 -6.46 -17.19
N ILE A 284 -0.81 -6.60 -15.97
CA ILE A 284 -0.33 -5.50 -15.13
C ILE A 284 1.16 -5.74 -14.91
N VAL A 285 1.99 -4.73 -15.21
CA VAL A 285 3.45 -4.81 -15.01
C VAL A 285 3.87 -3.54 -14.29
N GLN A 286 4.50 -3.69 -13.13
CA GLN A 286 4.83 -2.58 -12.25
C GLN A 286 6.26 -2.73 -11.68
N PRO A 287 7.30 -2.33 -12.43
CA PRO A 287 8.61 -2.14 -11.87
C PRO A 287 8.63 -0.88 -11.00
N TYR A 288 9.30 -0.95 -9.84
CA TYR A 288 9.60 0.23 -9.06
C TYR A 288 10.96 0.16 -8.39
N TRP A 289 11.52 1.33 -8.15
CA TRP A 289 12.76 1.53 -7.44
C TRP A 289 12.48 2.31 -6.16
N GLN A 290 13.24 2.00 -5.10
CA GLN A 290 13.15 2.64 -3.81
C GLN A 290 14.51 2.90 -3.21
N TYR A 291 14.69 4.09 -2.66
CA TYR A 291 15.84 4.45 -1.83
C TYR A 291 15.36 5.00 -0.50
N THR A 292 15.92 4.48 0.59
CA THR A 292 15.64 4.99 1.95
C THR A 292 16.95 5.43 2.59
N SER A 293 16.95 6.53 3.34
CA SER A 293 18.13 7.02 4.05
C SER A 293 17.78 7.43 5.47
N VAL A 294 18.53 6.90 6.42
CA VAL A 294 18.47 7.26 7.84
C VAL A 294 19.74 8.03 8.18
N PRO A 295 19.65 9.31 8.54
CA PRO A 295 20.82 10.12 8.88
C PRO A 295 21.41 9.71 10.24
N THR A 296 22.70 10.02 10.47
CA THR A 296 23.30 9.97 11.80
C THR A 296 22.57 10.93 12.74
N ASP A 297 22.09 10.42 13.85
CA ASP A 297 21.44 11.20 14.90
C ASP A 297 21.65 10.53 16.27
N VAL A 298 22.64 10.99 16.98
CA VAL A 298 23.02 10.45 18.31
C VAL A 298 21.94 10.64 19.37
N LYS A 299 21.01 11.60 19.18
CA LYS A 299 19.94 11.86 20.16
C LYS A 299 18.89 10.75 20.16
N ILE A 300 18.74 10.01 19.05
CA ILE A 300 17.85 8.85 18.94
C ILE A 300 18.61 7.53 18.92
N GLY A 301 19.92 7.56 19.21
CA GLY A 301 20.77 6.36 19.26
C GLY A 301 21.36 5.94 17.92
N VAL A 302 21.19 6.72 16.83
CA VAL A 302 21.79 6.45 15.54
C VAL A 302 23.18 7.04 15.49
N THR A 303 24.20 6.26 15.89
CA THR A 303 25.61 6.69 15.92
C THR A 303 26.22 6.82 14.52
N LYS A 304 25.77 6.02 13.58
CA LYS A 304 26.12 6.06 12.15
C LYS A 304 24.87 5.78 11.32
N GLY A 305 24.52 6.70 10.44
CA GLY A 305 23.42 6.53 9.49
C GLY A 305 23.67 5.43 8.48
N ALA A 306 22.58 4.96 7.87
CA ALA A 306 22.61 3.97 6.79
C ALA A 306 21.51 4.26 5.75
N SER A 307 21.61 3.61 4.62
CA SER A 307 20.60 3.68 3.55
C SER A 307 20.25 2.30 3.03
N THR A 308 19.08 2.17 2.41
CA THR A 308 18.74 1.02 1.58
C THR A 308 18.51 1.48 0.14
N ASP A 309 18.87 0.61 -0.81
CA ASP A 309 18.60 0.77 -2.22
C ASP A 309 18.00 -0.54 -2.74
N GLY A 310 16.88 -0.46 -3.44
CA GLY A 310 16.18 -1.65 -3.87
C GLY A 310 15.29 -1.42 -5.08
N ALA A 311 14.95 -2.51 -5.75
CA ALA A 311 14.02 -2.53 -6.85
C ALA A 311 13.11 -3.75 -6.79
N ALA A 312 11.89 -3.59 -7.28
CA ALA A 312 10.93 -4.67 -7.41
C ALA A 312 10.30 -4.69 -8.81
N LEU A 313 9.92 -5.87 -9.25
CA LEU A 313 9.09 -6.09 -10.42
C LEU A 313 7.85 -6.87 -9.99
N LEU A 314 6.69 -6.23 -10.03
CA LEU A 314 5.41 -6.85 -9.81
C LEU A 314 4.73 -7.07 -11.16
N VAL A 315 4.25 -8.28 -11.39
CA VAL A 315 3.55 -8.65 -12.64
C VAL A 315 2.30 -9.43 -12.28
N SER A 316 1.18 -9.11 -12.90
CA SER A 316 -0.02 -9.95 -12.84
C SER A 316 -0.52 -10.26 -14.24
N ARG A 317 -0.86 -11.52 -14.49
CA ARG A 317 -1.46 -11.96 -15.74
C ARG A 317 -2.83 -12.59 -15.47
N ALA A 318 -3.88 -12.01 -16.04
CA ALA A 318 -5.20 -12.64 -16.07
C ALA A 318 -5.19 -13.80 -17.08
N LEU A 319 -5.59 -14.99 -16.64
CA LEU A 319 -5.63 -16.22 -17.44
C LEU A 319 -7.04 -16.53 -17.94
N GLY A 320 -8.03 -15.72 -17.55
CA GLY A 320 -9.44 -15.93 -17.86
C GLY A 320 -10.16 -16.85 -16.88
N LYS A 321 -11.51 -16.87 -16.97
CA LYS A 321 -12.38 -17.69 -16.11
C LYS A 321 -12.16 -17.47 -14.60
N GLY A 322 -11.79 -16.25 -14.20
CA GLY A 322 -11.50 -15.90 -12.79
C GLY A 322 -10.09 -16.26 -12.31
N PHE A 323 -9.24 -16.86 -13.15
CA PHE A 323 -7.86 -17.17 -12.79
C PHE A 323 -6.91 -16.02 -13.16
N SER A 324 -5.95 -15.76 -12.27
CA SER A 324 -4.80 -14.89 -12.51
C SER A 324 -3.55 -15.44 -11.84
N LEU A 325 -2.39 -15.00 -12.30
CA LEU A 325 -1.09 -15.44 -11.81
C LEU A 325 -0.19 -14.23 -11.56
N PRO A 326 -0.26 -13.63 -10.39
CA PRO A 326 0.70 -12.64 -9.93
C PRO A 326 2.07 -13.23 -9.61
N PHE A 327 3.09 -12.41 -9.84
CA PHE A 327 4.49 -12.69 -9.54
C PHE A 327 5.17 -11.42 -9.04
N ARG A 328 6.07 -11.55 -8.06
CA ARG A 328 6.96 -10.48 -7.59
C ARG A 328 8.38 -10.99 -7.49
N PHE A 329 9.32 -10.17 -7.96
CA PHE A 329 10.74 -10.31 -7.73
C PHE A 329 11.26 -9.02 -7.10
N GLU A 330 12.14 -9.13 -6.10
CA GLU A 330 12.73 -7.98 -5.43
C GLU A 330 14.20 -8.19 -5.15
N TYR A 331 14.91 -7.07 -5.11
CA TYR A 331 16.24 -6.93 -4.52
C TYR A 331 16.27 -5.70 -3.64
N ILE A 332 16.90 -5.80 -2.47
CA ILE A 332 17.18 -4.68 -1.59
C ILE A 332 18.53 -4.89 -0.91
N GLY A 333 19.34 -3.84 -0.84
CA GLY A 333 20.62 -3.83 -0.13
C GLY A 333 20.71 -2.68 0.86
N SER A 334 21.37 -2.89 1.98
CA SER A 334 21.65 -1.85 2.96
C SER A 334 23.12 -1.44 2.94
N SER A 335 23.40 -0.19 3.24
CA SER A 335 24.75 0.34 3.40
C SER A 335 25.28 0.15 4.83
N GLY A 336 26.56 0.51 5.02
CA GLY A 336 27.22 0.49 6.33
C GLY A 336 27.84 -0.87 6.68
N SER A 337 28.37 -0.96 7.88
CA SER A 337 28.99 -2.17 8.43
C SER A 337 28.80 -2.23 9.94
N VAL A 338 28.96 -3.43 10.53
CA VAL A 338 29.00 -3.62 11.98
C VAL A 338 30.18 -2.87 12.61
N ALA A 339 31.32 -2.82 11.91
CA ALA A 339 32.53 -2.14 12.38
C ALA A 339 32.31 -0.62 12.54
N ASP A 340 31.54 -0.02 11.63
CA ASP A 340 31.17 1.40 11.67
C ASP A 340 30.04 1.70 12.66
N ARG A 341 29.45 0.69 13.30
CA ARG A 341 28.24 0.81 14.13
C ARG A 341 27.07 1.45 13.36
N ALA A 342 26.97 1.17 12.08
CA ALA A 342 25.86 1.62 11.26
C ALA A 342 24.55 1.02 11.78
N VAL A 343 23.47 1.77 11.65
CA VAL A 343 22.14 1.30 12.07
C VAL A 343 21.70 0.12 11.20
N ASN A 344 21.06 -0.86 11.84
CA ASN A 344 20.48 -1.99 11.14
C ASN A 344 19.14 -1.57 10.49
N LEU A 345 19.04 -1.75 9.18
CA LEU A 345 17.82 -1.49 8.41
C LEU A 345 17.16 -2.77 7.87
N MET A 346 17.88 -3.91 7.91
CA MET A 346 17.41 -5.19 7.35
C MET A 346 17.92 -6.39 8.18
N TYR A 347 18.86 -7.15 7.66
CA TYR A 347 19.46 -8.36 8.23
C TYR A 347 20.87 -8.11 8.80
N GLY A 348 21.10 -6.93 9.28
CA GLY A 348 22.37 -6.37 9.73
C GLY A 348 22.91 -5.30 8.77
N PRO A 349 23.78 -4.39 9.26
CA PRO A 349 24.41 -3.38 8.42
C PRO A 349 25.20 -4.00 7.26
N GLY A 350 25.00 -3.49 6.03
CA GLY A 350 25.66 -4.00 4.83
C GLY A 350 25.08 -5.29 4.26
N SER A 351 23.93 -5.76 4.79
CA SER A 351 23.22 -6.92 4.25
C SER A 351 22.46 -6.60 2.96
N ALA A 352 22.17 -7.63 2.18
CA ALA A 352 21.27 -7.55 1.03
C ALA A 352 20.33 -8.75 1.01
N ALA A 353 19.19 -8.61 0.31
CA ALA A 353 18.27 -9.72 0.13
C ALA A 353 17.60 -9.68 -1.24
N THR A 354 17.24 -10.88 -1.73
CA THR A 354 16.38 -11.09 -2.89
C THR A 354 15.15 -11.86 -2.47
N SER A 355 14.01 -11.60 -3.13
CA SER A 355 12.81 -12.40 -2.94
C SER A 355 12.12 -12.77 -4.25
N PHE A 356 11.41 -13.89 -4.21
CA PHE A 356 10.47 -14.32 -5.25
C PHE A 356 9.15 -14.66 -4.59
N THR A 357 8.04 -14.25 -5.20
CA THR A 357 6.69 -14.62 -4.77
C THR A 357 5.83 -14.95 -5.98
N LEU A 358 5.10 -16.04 -5.94
CA LEU A 358 4.13 -16.47 -6.94
C LEU A 358 2.77 -16.67 -6.28
N THR A 359 1.71 -16.01 -6.80
CA THR A 359 0.39 -15.97 -6.17
C THR A 359 -0.72 -16.44 -7.11
N PRO A 360 -0.86 -17.74 -7.39
CA PRO A 360 -2.03 -18.22 -8.11
C PRO A 360 -3.31 -17.78 -7.39
N THR A 361 -4.19 -17.13 -8.14
CA THR A 361 -5.43 -16.53 -7.63
C THR A 361 -6.61 -17.00 -8.46
N TYR A 362 -7.71 -17.35 -7.79
CA TYR A 362 -9.00 -17.62 -8.39
C TYR A 362 -10.06 -16.76 -7.71
N GLN A 363 -10.91 -16.11 -8.52
CA GLN A 363 -12.10 -15.41 -8.05
C GLN A 363 -13.31 -15.79 -8.88
N HIS A 364 -14.43 -16.09 -8.22
CA HIS A 364 -15.73 -16.25 -8.84
C HIS A 364 -16.77 -15.44 -8.07
N ALA A 365 -17.36 -14.44 -8.73
CA ALA A 365 -18.23 -13.46 -8.06
C ALA A 365 -17.55 -12.86 -6.81
N GLY A 366 -18.16 -13.01 -5.64
CA GLY A 366 -17.60 -12.55 -4.37
C GLY A 366 -16.57 -13.48 -3.74
N PHE A 367 -16.56 -14.77 -4.10
CA PHE A 367 -15.64 -15.74 -3.51
C PHE A 367 -14.26 -15.69 -4.17
N PHE A 368 -13.20 -15.79 -3.37
CA PHE A 368 -11.84 -15.89 -3.87
C PHE A 368 -10.97 -16.87 -3.05
N VAL A 369 -9.98 -17.41 -3.73
CA VAL A 369 -8.90 -18.21 -3.15
C VAL A 369 -7.59 -17.75 -3.75
N ARG A 370 -6.57 -17.58 -2.90
CA ARG A 370 -5.21 -17.20 -3.30
C ARG A 370 -4.21 -18.09 -2.59
N GLY A 371 -3.09 -18.37 -3.25
CA GLY A 371 -1.94 -18.99 -2.62
C GLY A 371 -0.71 -18.13 -2.83
N ASP A 372 0.18 -18.01 -1.85
CA ASP A 372 1.52 -17.45 -2.01
C ASP A 372 2.56 -18.52 -1.83
N LEU A 373 3.50 -18.60 -2.78
CA LEU A 373 4.74 -19.37 -2.65
C LEU A 373 5.88 -18.36 -2.72
N ALA A 374 6.55 -18.14 -1.61
CA ALA A 374 7.57 -17.12 -1.48
C ALA A 374 8.90 -17.70 -0.99
N TYR A 375 9.99 -17.06 -1.40
CA TYR A 375 11.33 -17.37 -0.96
C TYR A 375 12.15 -16.10 -0.82
N VAL A 376 12.77 -15.93 0.34
CA VAL A 376 13.73 -14.86 0.61
C VAL A 376 15.11 -15.46 0.77
N HIS A 377 16.11 -14.85 0.12
CA HIS A 377 17.52 -15.14 0.35
C HIS A 377 18.27 -13.85 0.75
N ALA A 378 18.80 -13.84 1.97
CA ALA A 378 19.62 -12.75 2.48
C ALA A 378 21.11 -13.11 2.39
N SER A 379 21.93 -12.13 2.07
CA SER A 379 23.39 -12.23 2.00
C SER A 379 24.06 -11.19 2.91
N SER A 380 25.32 -11.43 3.27
CA SER A 380 26.06 -10.57 4.22
C SER A 380 25.33 -10.34 5.54
N VAL A 381 24.60 -11.36 6.00
CA VAL A 381 23.79 -11.32 7.23
C VAL A 381 24.72 -11.19 8.44
N THR A 382 24.44 -10.24 9.33
CA THR A 382 25.09 -10.17 10.63
C THR A 382 24.55 -11.32 11.51
N PRO A 383 25.43 -12.11 12.18
CA PRO A 383 24.99 -13.16 13.10
C PRO A 383 23.94 -12.68 14.11
N GLY A 384 22.82 -13.40 14.19
CA GLY A 384 21.69 -13.04 15.03
C GLY A 384 20.60 -12.19 14.35
N TYR A 385 20.84 -11.66 13.15
CA TYR A 385 19.89 -10.83 12.40
C TYR A 385 19.26 -11.54 11.17
N GLY A 386 19.67 -12.78 10.90
CA GLY A 386 19.09 -13.58 9.82
C GLY A 386 17.84 -14.34 10.25
N PHE A 387 17.46 -15.31 9.44
CA PHE A 387 16.31 -16.16 9.69
C PHE A 387 16.65 -17.32 10.66
N GLY A 388 15.61 -18.06 11.07
CA GLY A 388 15.71 -19.17 12.00
C GLY A 388 15.83 -18.73 13.44
N ARG A 389 15.66 -19.68 14.37
CA ARG A 389 15.70 -19.41 15.81
C ARG A 389 17.01 -18.83 16.33
N SER A 390 18.09 -19.07 15.64
CA SER A 390 19.42 -18.51 15.98
C SER A 390 19.73 -17.20 15.27
N GLY A 391 18.91 -16.78 14.31
CA GLY A 391 19.22 -15.64 13.43
C GLY A 391 20.42 -15.88 12.50
N MET A 392 20.77 -17.14 12.21
CA MET A 392 21.92 -17.50 11.41
C MET A 392 21.58 -17.98 9.99
N SER A 393 20.33 -18.33 9.74
CA SER A 393 19.87 -18.78 8.42
C SER A 393 19.78 -17.62 7.45
N GLN A 394 20.21 -17.86 6.21
CA GLN A 394 20.19 -16.86 5.12
C GLN A 394 18.94 -16.97 4.24
N SER A 395 18.03 -17.87 4.52
CA SER A 395 16.84 -18.06 3.68
C SER A 395 15.59 -18.32 4.49
N GLU A 396 14.46 -17.86 3.94
CA GLU A 396 13.11 -18.09 4.46
C GLU A 396 12.20 -18.53 3.32
N PRO A 397 11.90 -19.82 3.18
CA PRO A 397 10.77 -20.27 2.35
C PRO A 397 9.46 -20.07 3.10
N ARG A 398 8.42 -19.59 2.38
CA ARG A 398 7.09 -19.36 2.94
C ARG A 398 6.01 -19.82 1.97
N ALA A 399 4.95 -20.38 2.50
CA ALA A 399 3.74 -20.70 1.75
C ALA A 399 2.53 -20.16 2.50
N MET A 400 1.63 -19.47 1.78
CA MET A 400 0.37 -18.97 2.34
C MET A 400 -0.82 -19.43 1.51
N ALA A 401 -1.97 -19.51 2.17
CA ALA A 401 -3.27 -19.62 1.55
C ALA A 401 -4.21 -18.56 2.15
N GLU A 402 -4.96 -17.89 1.30
CA GLU A 402 -6.00 -16.94 1.67
C GLU A 402 -7.28 -17.33 0.96
N PHE A 403 -8.41 -17.36 1.67
CA PHE A 403 -9.73 -17.60 1.08
C PHE A 403 -10.75 -16.70 1.75
N GLY A 404 -11.67 -16.18 0.95
CA GLY A 404 -12.62 -15.21 1.49
C GLY A 404 -13.72 -14.81 0.52
N PHE A 405 -14.45 -13.80 0.97
CA PHE A 405 -15.61 -13.25 0.28
C PHE A 405 -15.54 -11.74 0.25
N LEU A 406 -15.69 -11.17 -0.94
CA LEU A 406 -16.03 -9.77 -1.14
C LEU A 406 -17.54 -9.61 -1.01
N LEU A 407 -17.97 -8.62 -0.26
CA LEU A 407 -19.37 -8.32 0.04
C LEU A 407 -19.74 -6.98 -0.60
N GLY A 408 -20.89 -6.95 -1.26
CA GLY A 408 -21.38 -5.77 -1.94
C GLY A 408 -22.89 -5.85 -2.18
N ASN A 409 -23.38 -5.34 -3.29
CA ASN A 409 -24.82 -5.33 -3.61
C ASN A 409 -25.45 -6.73 -3.70
N ASN A 410 -24.67 -7.75 -4.06
CA ASN A 410 -25.10 -9.14 -4.12
C ASN A 410 -25.72 -9.64 -2.81
N VAL A 411 -25.15 -9.26 -1.66
CA VAL A 411 -25.68 -9.68 -0.34
C VAL A 411 -27.04 -9.06 -0.06
N VAL A 412 -27.24 -7.81 -0.45
CA VAL A 412 -28.50 -7.09 -0.25
C VAL A 412 -29.60 -7.61 -1.18
N GLU A 413 -29.26 -8.00 -2.41
CA GLU A 413 -30.21 -8.57 -3.36
C GLU A 413 -30.67 -9.97 -2.95
N GLU A 414 -29.78 -10.80 -2.41
CA GLU A 414 -30.15 -12.11 -1.87
C GLU A 414 -31.02 -11.99 -0.61
N ALA A 415 -30.69 -11.06 0.30
CA ALA A 415 -31.49 -10.82 1.49
C ALA A 415 -32.91 -10.29 1.20
N LYS A 416 -33.15 -9.67 0.04
CA LYS A 416 -34.47 -9.22 -0.41
C LYS A 416 -35.29 -10.32 -1.06
N LYS A 417 -34.69 -11.43 -1.46
CA LYS A 417 -35.38 -12.58 -2.10
C LYS A 417 -35.86 -13.61 -1.09
N ASN A 418 -35.37 -13.57 0.13
CA ASN A 418 -35.77 -14.38 1.27
C ASN A 418 -36.70 -13.56 2.22
#